data_1b876656b049107f77cb6a28fb2092ad
#
_entry.id   1b876656b049107f77cb6a28fb2092ad
#
_cell.length_a   1.000
_cell.length_b   1.000
_cell.length_c   1.000
_cell.angle_alpha   90.00
_cell.angle_beta   90.00
_cell.angle_gamma   90.00
#
_symmetry.space_group_name_H-M   'P 1'
#
loop_
_entity.id
_entity.type
_entity.pdbx_description
1 polymer ?
#
loop_
_entity_poly.entity_id
_entity_poly.type
_entity_poly.pdbx_seq_one_letter_code
_entity_poly.pdbx_strand_id
1 'polypeptide(L)'
;TTVRKGQYFFRNVLTDGPLSRINICTIPERTIGSDMPIYGTYDEGFSEELRPYIERLNMARGLVECEEASALARKLVEECAEFARLSQSRVYENLSFRANVIAFLKAMVLYVAHGEVWTPEMEDFVRWSLQYDLWCKMKFFGDAIEALEEGGMKLPTKGPQNLLDQLPEIFTREEAGMMRQRMGIRTGSVRQMLGNWTHRGYIEPYGEEMGKQDLHRQRYIKTEEYLRKHPQMSFE
;
A
#
# COMPACT_ATOMS: atom_id res chain seq x y z
N THR A 1 19.98 -7.65 -7.31
CA THR A 1 19.76 -9.11 -7.13
C THR A 1 18.55 -9.55 -7.96
N THR A 2 18.43 -10.83 -8.26
CA THR A 2 17.22 -11.36 -8.91
C THR A 2 16.09 -11.51 -7.89
N VAL A 3 14.83 -11.46 -8.34
CA VAL A 3 13.64 -11.64 -7.48
C VAL A 3 13.75 -12.95 -6.67
N ARG A 4 14.09 -14.08 -7.32
CA ARG A 4 14.24 -15.38 -6.65
C ARG A 4 15.30 -15.36 -5.54
N LYS A 5 16.46 -14.74 -5.79
CA LYS A 5 17.52 -14.62 -4.77
C LYS A 5 17.08 -13.70 -3.62
N GLY A 6 16.37 -12.61 -3.93
CA GLY A 6 15.80 -11.73 -2.93
C GLY A 6 14.78 -12.47 -2.05
N GLN A 7 13.82 -13.18 -2.65
CA GLN A 7 12.82 -13.97 -1.92
C GLN A 7 13.48 -15.06 -1.05
N TYR A 8 14.50 -15.73 -1.58
CA TYR A 8 15.24 -16.74 -0.82
C TYR A 8 15.99 -16.12 0.37
N PHE A 9 16.64 -14.98 0.17
CA PHE A 9 17.38 -14.28 1.22
C PHE A 9 16.46 -13.83 2.36
N PHE A 10 15.32 -13.22 2.02
CA PHE A 10 14.40 -12.67 3.00
C PHE A 10 13.46 -13.70 3.63
N ARG A 11 13.32 -14.91 3.09
CA ARG A 11 12.35 -15.90 3.57
C ARG A 11 12.46 -16.23 5.07
N ASN A 12 13.66 -16.13 5.65
CA ASN A 12 13.90 -16.44 7.05
C ASN A 12 13.83 -15.21 7.98
N VAL A 13 13.63 -14.01 7.40
CA VAL A 13 13.61 -12.73 8.14
C VAL A 13 12.41 -11.86 7.76
N LEU A 14 11.37 -12.49 7.21
CA LEU A 14 10.16 -11.77 6.74
C LEU A 14 9.44 -11.03 7.87
N THR A 15 9.43 -11.61 9.07
CA THR A 15 8.75 -11.04 10.24
C THR A 15 9.66 -10.17 11.12
N ASP A 16 10.99 -10.26 10.97
CA ASP A 16 11.96 -9.65 11.87
C ASP A 16 12.33 -8.19 11.53
N GLY A 17 11.56 -7.58 10.64
CA GLY A 17 11.69 -6.16 10.34
C GLY A 17 12.73 -5.72 9.29
N PRO A 18 13.73 -6.51 8.81
CA PRO A 18 14.61 -6.06 7.74
C PRO A 18 13.86 -5.72 6.46
N LEU A 19 12.91 -6.58 6.03
CA LEU A 19 12.11 -6.37 4.83
C LEU A 19 11.31 -5.06 4.87
N SER A 20 10.75 -4.73 6.02
CA SER A 20 9.96 -3.52 6.20
C SER A 20 10.79 -2.22 6.12
N ARG A 21 12.11 -2.31 6.40
CA ARG A 21 13.02 -1.15 6.49
C ARG A 21 13.79 -0.85 5.19
N ILE A 22 13.69 -1.70 4.19
CA ILE A 22 14.30 -1.47 2.88
C ILE A 22 13.24 -1.02 1.89
N ASN A 23 13.67 -0.21 0.92
CA ASN A 23 12.84 0.12 -0.23
C ASN A 23 13.09 -0.93 -1.31
N ILE A 24 12.02 -1.56 -1.80
CA ILE A 24 12.09 -2.57 -2.85
C ILE A 24 11.58 -1.97 -4.15
N CYS A 25 12.39 -2.12 -5.18
CA CYS A 25 11.97 -1.82 -6.55
C CYS A 25 12.37 -2.98 -7.48
N THR A 26 11.59 -3.18 -8.51
CA THR A 26 11.83 -4.17 -9.55
C THR A 26 11.58 -3.56 -10.91
N ILE A 27 12.06 -4.22 -11.94
CA ILE A 27 11.68 -3.88 -13.31
C ILE A 27 10.38 -4.63 -13.67
N PRO A 28 9.54 -4.08 -14.55
CA PRO A 28 8.39 -4.78 -15.10
C PRO A 28 8.79 -6.13 -15.70
N GLU A 29 7.83 -7.06 -15.73
CA GLU A 29 8.03 -8.33 -16.43
C GLU A 29 8.35 -8.05 -17.91
N ARG A 30 9.40 -8.72 -18.40
CA ARG A 30 9.84 -8.56 -19.77
C ARG A 30 9.22 -9.64 -20.67
N THR A 31 8.96 -9.29 -21.90
CA THR A 31 8.59 -10.27 -22.92
C THR A 31 9.80 -11.14 -23.27
N ILE A 32 9.63 -12.45 -23.33
CA ILE A 32 10.70 -13.37 -23.71
C ILE A 32 11.29 -12.97 -25.07
N GLY A 33 12.60 -12.84 -25.13
CA GLY A 33 13.32 -12.45 -26.36
C GLY A 33 13.39 -10.94 -26.63
N SER A 34 12.82 -10.09 -25.76
CA SER A 34 12.92 -8.63 -25.90
C SER A 34 14.17 -8.03 -25.24
N ASP A 35 14.95 -8.85 -24.51
CA ASP A 35 16.10 -8.39 -23.75
C ASP A 35 17.31 -8.19 -24.67
N MET A 36 17.52 -6.95 -25.08
CA MET A 36 18.76 -6.51 -25.72
C MET A 36 19.62 -5.79 -24.70
N PRO A 37 20.91 -6.15 -24.55
CA PRO A 37 21.83 -5.37 -23.73
C PRO A 37 21.93 -3.95 -24.30
N ILE A 38 21.68 -2.94 -23.47
CA ILE A 38 21.87 -1.55 -23.87
C ILE A 38 23.30 -1.18 -23.49
N TYR A 39 24.14 -1.04 -24.49
CA TYR A 39 25.50 -0.52 -24.34
C TYR A 39 25.43 1.00 -24.46
N GLY A 40 25.10 1.67 -23.34
CA GLY A 40 25.10 3.13 -23.28
C GLY A 40 26.50 3.68 -23.02
N THR A 41 26.79 4.86 -23.56
CA THR A 41 27.92 5.68 -23.13
C THR A 41 27.52 6.44 -21.87
N TYR A 42 28.47 6.62 -20.95
CA TYR A 42 28.28 7.48 -19.80
C TYR A 42 28.08 8.92 -20.26
N ASP A 43 26.99 9.54 -19.81
CA ASP A 43 26.73 10.96 -20.08
C ASP A 43 27.28 11.80 -18.94
N GLU A 44 28.39 12.53 -19.25
CA GLU A 44 29.02 13.44 -18.28
C GLU A 44 28.10 14.60 -17.91
N GLY A 45 27.21 15.05 -18.81
CA GLY A 45 26.25 16.10 -18.58
C GLY A 45 25.29 15.74 -17.44
N PHE A 46 24.87 14.46 -17.33
CA PHE A 46 24.02 13.99 -16.24
C PHE A 46 24.68 14.14 -14.85
N SER A 47 25.98 13.90 -14.75
CA SER A 47 26.71 14.11 -13.50
C SER A 47 26.83 15.58 -13.13
N GLU A 48 26.98 16.46 -14.12
CA GLU A 48 27.02 17.91 -13.90
C GLU A 48 25.64 18.44 -13.44
N GLU A 49 24.56 17.96 -14.03
CA GLU A 49 23.18 18.30 -13.59
C GLU A 49 22.91 17.88 -12.16
N LEU A 50 23.40 16.72 -11.72
CA LEU A 50 23.21 16.23 -10.36
C LEU A 50 24.12 16.89 -9.32
N ARG A 51 25.25 17.45 -9.72
CA ARG A 51 26.26 18.03 -8.82
C ARG A 51 25.68 19.03 -7.82
N PRO A 52 24.85 20.02 -8.21
CA PRO A 52 24.31 21.01 -7.27
C PRO A 52 23.47 20.37 -6.14
N TYR A 53 22.70 19.33 -6.47
CA TYR A 53 21.88 18.61 -5.51
C TYR A 53 22.75 17.82 -4.50
N ILE A 54 23.78 17.15 -5.01
CA ILE A 54 24.73 16.39 -4.17
C ILE A 54 25.51 17.33 -3.26
N GLU A 55 25.93 18.49 -3.74
CA GLU A 55 26.64 19.49 -2.94
C GLU A 55 25.78 20.04 -1.81
N ARG A 56 24.49 20.35 -2.07
CA ARG A 56 23.56 20.78 -1.02
C ARG A 56 23.38 19.71 0.05
N LEU A 57 23.20 18.44 -0.35
CA LEU A 57 23.11 17.33 0.60
C LEU A 57 24.40 17.17 1.44
N ASN A 58 25.56 17.30 0.82
CA ASN A 58 26.85 17.21 1.51
C ASN A 58 27.10 18.36 2.50
N MET A 59 26.55 19.53 2.24
CA MET A 59 26.69 20.71 3.09
C MET A 59 25.61 20.78 4.18
N ALA A 60 24.52 20.05 4.05
CA ALA A 60 23.41 20.06 5.01
C ALA A 60 23.87 19.69 6.42
N ARG A 61 23.49 20.49 7.42
CA ARG A 61 23.80 20.28 8.84
C ARG A 61 22.62 20.71 9.69
N GLY A 62 22.48 20.08 10.83
CA GLY A 62 21.47 20.43 11.81
C GLY A 62 20.11 19.77 11.56
N LEU A 63 19.08 20.32 12.18
CA LEU A 63 17.70 19.86 12.04
C LEU A 63 17.06 20.57 10.84
N VAL A 64 16.43 19.80 9.98
CA VAL A 64 15.65 20.31 8.85
C VAL A 64 14.17 20.07 9.12
N GLU A 65 13.36 21.11 9.00
CA GLU A 65 11.92 21.08 9.15
C GLU A 65 11.25 21.43 7.80
N CYS A 66 10.21 20.68 7.44
CA CYS A 66 9.41 20.90 6.24
C CYS A 66 7.96 20.57 6.57
N GLU A 67 7.10 21.60 6.60
CA GLU A 67 5.67 21.41 6.91
C GLU A 67 4.95 20.61 5.84
N GLU A 68 5.27 20.84 4.57
CA GLU A 68 4.68 20.15 3.42
C GLU A 68 5.02 18.66 3.45
N ALA A 69 6.27 18.28 3.72
CA ALA A 69 6.67 16.90 3.86
C ALA A 69 5.95 16.22 5.04
N SER A 70 5.79 16.93 6.14
CA SER A 70 5.07 16.44 7.33
C SER A 70 3.57 16.30 7.08
N ALA A 71 2.97 17.24 6.34
CA ALA A 71 1.57 17.16 5.92
C ALA A 71 1.33 15.99 4.97
N LEU A 72 2.22 15.82 3.96
CA LEU A 72 2.19 14.69 3.05
C LEU A 72 2.32 13.36 3.78
N ALA A 73 3.25 13.25 4.73
CA ALA A 73 3.43 12.03 5.52
C ALA A 73 2.17 11.64 6.29
N ARG A 74 1.49 12.59 6.93
CA ARG A 74 0.20 12.34 7.61
C ARG A 74 -0.87 11.85 6.64
N LYS A 75 -1.01 12.51 5.48
CA LYS A 75 -1.97 12.12 4.43
C LYS A 75 -1.72 10.71 3.93
N LEU A 76 -0.46 10.35 3.63
CA LEU A 76 -0.08 9.02 3.16
C LEU A 76 -0.34 7.93 4.22
N VAL A 77 -0.09 8.21 5.50
CA VAL A 77 -0.43 7.29 6.60
C VAL A 77 -1.93 7.02 6.66
N GLU A 78 -2.76 8.06 6.51
CA GLU A 78 -4.22 7.92 6.51
C GLU A 78 -4.71 7.11 5.32
N GLU A 79 -4.20 7.40 4.11
CA GLU A 79 -4.53 6.65 2.89
C GLU A 79 -4.16 5.16 3.01
N CYS A 80 -2.96 4.86 3.53
CA CYS A 80 -2.53 3.49 3.77
C CYS A 80 -3.40 2.78 4.83
N ALA A 81 -3.75 3.48 5.91
CA ALA A 81 -4.61 2.94 6.95
C ALA A 81 -6.04 2.70 6.44
N GLU A 82 -6.56 3.57 5.57
CA GLU A 82 -7.84 3.37 4.90
C GLU A 82 -7.82 2.12 4.02
N PHE A 83 -6.78 1.98 3.18
CA PHE A 83 -6.63 0.80 2.33
C PHE A 83 -6.48 -0.49 3.16
N ALA A 84 -5.71 -0.47 4.26
CA ALA A 84 -5.59 -1.61 5.16
C ALA A 84 -6.94 -2.02 5.76
N ARG A 85 -7.78 -1.06 6.14
CA ARG A 85 -9.15 -1.32 6.64
C ARG A 85 -10.06 -1.90 5.56
N LEU A 86 -9.96 -1.41 4.33
CA LEU A 86 -10.78 -1.88 3.21
C LEU A 86 -10.35 -3.25 2.73
N SER A 87 -9.04 -3.52 2.66
CA SER A 87 -8.49 -4.82 2.26
C SER A 87 -8.47 -5.86 3.39
N GLN A 88 -8.64 -5.43 4.65
CA GLN A 88 -8.50 -6.27 5.84
C GLN A 88 -7.14 -7.00 5.90
N SER A 89 -6.12 -6.42 5.27
CA SER A 89 -4.78 -6.99 5.22
C SER A 89 -3.91 -6.45 6.36
N ARG A 90 -3.64 -7.29 7.36
CA ARG A 90 -2.71 -6.96 8.45
C ARG A 90 -1.27 -6.85 7.94
N VAL A 91 -0.91 -7.66 6.96
CA VAL A 91 0.42 -7.61 6.32
C VAL A 91 0.63 -6.26 5.65
N TYR A 92 -0.36 -5.77 4.90
CA TYR A 92 -0.28 -4.45 4.30
C TYR A 92 -0.16 -3.34 5.36
N GLU A 93 -0.94 -3.39 6.43
CA GLU A 93 -0.87 -2.45 7.56
C GLU A 93 0.54 -2.38 8.14
N ASN A 94 1.14 -3.54 8.45
CA ASN A 94 2.48 -3.63 9.02
C ASN A 94 3.58 -3.11 8.08
N LEU A 95 3.50 -3.46 6.79
CA LEU A 95 4.46 -3.00 5.79
C LEU A 95 4.34 -1.50 5.50
N SER A 96 3.12 -0.98 5.44
CA SER A 96 2.86 0.43 5.13
C SER A 96 3.38 1.36 6.21
N PHE A 97 3.35 0.97 7.48
CA PHE A 97 3.88 1.78 8.57
C PHE A 97 5.35 2.18 8.33
N ARG A 98 6.20 1.22 7.98
CA ARG A 98 7.62 1.50 7.70
C ARG A 98 7.85 2.14 6.35
N ALA A 99 7.06 1.77 5.34
CA ALA A 99 7.14 2.39 4.03
C ALA A 99 6.82 3.90 4.09
N ASN A 100 5.87 4.31 4.93
CA ASN A 100 5.59 5.73 5.18
C ASN A 100 6.76 6.47 5.83
N VAL A 101 7.49 5.84 6.76
CA VAL A 101 8.73 6.44 7.31
C VAL A 101 9.76 6.64 6.21
N ILE A 102 9.96 5.65 5.33
CA ILE A 102 10.89 5.76 4.20
C ILE A 102 10.44 6.86 3.23
N ALA A 103 9.14 6.97 2.96
CA ALA A 103 8.57 8.03 2.11
C ALA A 103 8.85 9.42 2.71
N PHE A 104 8.62 9.61 3.99
CA PHE A 104 8.97 10.86 4.68
C PHE A 104 10.46 11.19 4.58
N LEU A 105 11.35 10.22 4.80
CA LEU A 105 12.79 10.44 4.66
C LEU A 105 13.17 10.83 3.23
N LYS A 106 12.54 10.23 2.22
CA LYS A 106 12.74 10.63 0.80
C LYS A 106 12.30 12.07 0.57
N ALA A 107 11.14 12.46 1.11
CA ALA A 107 10.64 13.83 1.00
C ALA A 107 11.64 14.82 1.58
N MET A 108 12.20 14.54 2.77
CA MET A 108 13.19 15.39 3.41
C MET A 108 14.50 15.48 2.62
N VAL A 109 14.98 14.36 2.06
CA VAL A 109 16.19 14.35 1.21
C VAL A 109 15.97 15.18 -0.06
N LEU A 110 14.82 15.05 -0.72
CA LEU A 110 14.48 15.84 -1.90
C LEU A 110 14.38 17.34 -1.56
N TYR A 111 13.73 17.69 -0.46
CA TYR A 111 13.60 19.06 0.00
C TYR A 111 14.98 19.73 0.20
N VAL A 112 15.89 19.07 0.91
CA VAL A 112 17.27 19.57 1.10
C VAL A 112 18.03 19.66 -0.21
N ALA A 113 17.92 18.63 -1.07
CA ALA A 113 18.58 18.60 -2.37
C ALA A 113 18.13 19.77 -3.27
N HIS A 114 16.87 20.18 -3.16
CA HIS A 114 16.33 21.33 -3.90
C HIS A 114 16.52 22.68 -3.20
N GLY A 115 17.33 22.73 -2.15
CA GLY A 115 17.65 24.00 -1.45
C GLY A 115 16.52 24.47 -0.56
N GLU A 116 15.83 23.56 0.08
CA GLU A 116 14.72 23.81 1.01
C GLU A 116 13.51 24.49 0.34
N VAL A 117 13.28 24.13 -0.91
CA VAL A 117 12.09 24.54 -1.67
C VAL A 117 11.24 23.32 -1.99
N TRP A 118 9.99 23.30 -1.54
CA TRP A 118 9.06 22.23 -1.83
C TRP A 118 8.41 22.44 -3.21
N THR A 119 8.27 21.36 -3.98
CA THR A 119 7.60 21.38 -5.29
C THR A 119 6.55 20.26 -5.42
N PRO A 120 5.50 20.45 -6.25
CA PRO A 120 4.49 19.41 -6.48
C PRO A 120 5.08 18.09 -6.99
N GLU A 121 6.12 18.14 -7.81
CA GLU A 121 6.77 16.95 -8.37
C GLU A 121 7.43 16.09 -7.28
N MET A 122 7.84 16.70 -6.17
CA MET A 122 8.34 15.96 -5.00
C MET A 122 7.20 15.15 -4.35
N GLU A 123 6.02 15.74 -4.19
CA GLU A 123 4.85 15.02 -3.66
C GLU A 123 4.52 13.82 -4.56
N ASP A 124 4.43 14.04 -5.87
CA ASP A 124 4.11 13.00 -6.85
C ASP A 124 5.13 11.86 -6.81
N PHE A 125 6.41 12.20 -6.77
CA PHE A 125 7.48 11.20 -6.68
C PHE A 125 7.43 10.40 -5.38
N VAL A 126 7.25 11.06 -4.24
CA VAL A 126 7.20 10.41 -2.93
C VAL A 126 6.00 9.48 -2.85
N ARG A 127 4.83 9.92 -3.31
CA ARG A 127 3.61 9.15 -3.38
C ARG A 127 3.77 7.91 -4.28
N TRP A 128 4.25 8.11 -5.50
CA TRP A 128 4.54 7.03 -6.43
C TRP A 128 5.52 6.03 -5.83
N SER A 129 6.61 6.51 -5.24
CA SER A 129 7.65 5.68 -4.67
C SER A 129 7.17 4.84 -3.48
N LEU A 130 6.28 5.37 -2.62
CA LEU A 130 5.62 4.63 -1.56
C LEU A 130 4.74 3.52 -2.10
N GLN A 131 3.87 3.86 -3.05
CA GLN A 131 2.94 2.90 -3.64
C GLN A 131 3.68 1.77 -4.36
N TYR A 132 4.75 2.11 -5.08
CA TYR A 132 5.54 1.13 -5.80
C TYR A 132 6.33 0.20 -4.87
N ASP A 133 6.91 0.73 -3.78
CA ASP A 133 7.58 -0.08 -2.75
C ASP A 133 6.59 -1.07 -2.10
N LEU A 134 5.41 -0.60 -1.72
CA LEU A 134 4.36 -1.44 -1.15
C LEU A 134 3.87 -2.51 -2.13
N TRP A 135 3.66 -2.13 -3.39
CA TRP A 135 3.29 -3.08 -4.43
C TRP A 135 4.36 -4.17 -4.60
N CYS A 136 5.64 -3.81 -4.64
CA CYS A 136 6.74 -4.77 -4.71
C CYS A 136 6.75 -5.71 -3.50
N LYS A 137 6.62 -5.17 -2.29
CA LYS A 137 6.61 -5.94 -1.05
C LYS A 137 5.46 -6.92 -1.01
N MET A 138 4.26 -6.46 -1.33
CA MET A 138 3.07 -7.33 -1.35
C MET A 138 3.17 -8.39 -2.45
N LYS A 139 3.60 -8.02 -3.66
CA LYS A 139 3.73 -8.96 -4.79
C LYS A 139 4.74 -10.09 -4.50
N PHE A 140 5.87 -9.77 -3.88
CA PHE A 140 6.95 -10.74 -3.72
C PHE A 140 6.97 -11.47 -2.38
N PHE A 141 6.37 -10.88 -1.35
CA PHE A 141 6.48 -11.39 0.02
C PHE A 141 5.13 -11.47 0.76
N GLY A 142 4.07 -10.85 0.26
CA GLY A 142 2.77 -10.78 0.93
C GLY A 142 2.26 -12.15 1.36
N ASP A 143 2.16 -13.07 0.43
CA ASP A 143 1.66 -14.44 0.69
C ASP A 143 2.53 -15.19 1.71
N ALA A 144 3.85 -15.00 1.64
CA ALA A 144 4.78 -15.67 2.55
C ALA A 144 4.67 -15.12 3.99
N ILE A 145 4.45 -13.80 4.13
CA ILE A 145 4.24 -13.17 5.45
C ILE A 145 2.91 -13.62 6.03
N GLU A 146 1.83 -13.62 5.23
CA GLU A 146 0.51 -14.10 5.66
C GLU A 146 0.55 -15.55 6.13
N ALA A 147 1.25 -16.42 5.38
CA ALA A 147 1.41 -17.82 5.74
C ALA A 147 2.16 -18.02 7.08
N LEU A 148 3.13 -17.16 7.37
CA LEU A 148 3.86 -17.21 8.65
C LEU A 148 3.01 -16.70 9.81
N GLU A 149 2.24 -15.61 9.62
CA GLU A 149 1.37 -15.06 10.65
C GLU A 149 0.19 -15.99 11.01
N GLU A 150 -0.30 -16.77 10.06
CA GLU A 150 -1.44 -17.67 10.25
C GLU A 150 -1.05 -19.12 10.59
N GLY A 151 0.24 -19.46 10.59
CA GLY A 151 0.74 -20.79 10.90
C GLY A 151 0.29 -21.89 9.92
N GLY A 152 -0.06 -21.53 8.69
CA GLY A 152 -0.56 -22.47 7.70
C GLY A 152 -0.20 -22.13 6.25
N MET A 153 -0.13 -23.16 5.41
CA MET A 153 0.15 -23.04 3.98
C MET A 153 -1.09 -22.49 3.24
N LYS A 154 -0.98 -21.32 2.61
CA LYS A 154 -2.03 -20.73 1.75
C LYS A 154 -1.71 -20.86 0.28
N LEU A 155 -2.78 -20.96 -0.52
CA LEU A 155 -2.69 -20.78 -1.97
C LEU A 155 -2.37 -19.32 -2.31
N PRO A 156 -1.59 -19.05 -3.36
CA PRO A 156 -1.19 -17.69 -3.73
C PRO A 156 -2.40 -16.81 -4.04
N THR A 157 -2.50 -15.71 -3.32
CA THR A 157 -3.52 -14.69 -3.54
C THR A 157 -2.95 -13.53 -4.37
N LYS A 158 -3.81 -12.84 -5.11
CA LYS A 158 -3.42 -11.73 -6.01
C LYS A 158 -2.98 -10.43 -5.27
N GLY A 159 -2.59 -10.51 -3.99
CA GLY A 159 -2.32 -9.34 -3.14
C GLY A 159 -3.60 -8.76 -2.51
N PRO A 160 -3.46 -7.77 -1.58
CA PRO A 160 -4.61 -7.19 -0.91
C PRO A 160 -5.51 -6.48 -1.92
N GLN A 161 -6.75 -6.91 -1.98
CA GLN A 161 -7.79 -6.26 -2.79
C GLN A 161 -8.76 -5.54 -1.87
N ASN A 162 -9.29 -4.42 -2.32
CA ASN A 162 -10.36 -3.76 -1.61
C ASN A 162 -11.60 -4.68 -1.56
N LEU A 163 -11.86 -5.25 -0.40
CA LEU A 163 -12.96 -6.21 -0.21
C LEU A 163 -14.31 -5.54 -0.44
N LEU A 164 -14.46 -4.27 -0.06
CA LEU A 164 -15.71 -3.55 -0.23
C LEU A 164 -16.02 -3.32 -1.73
N ASP A 165 -15.01 -3.11 -2.57
CA ASP A 165 -15.20 -2.98 -4.03
C ASP A 165 -15.67 -4.29 -4.68
N GLN A 166 -15.33 -5.44 -4.11
CA GLN A 166 -15.75 -6.76 -4.59
C GLN A 166 -17.21 -7.11 -4.21
N LEU A 167 -17.81 -6.33 -3.33
CA LEU A 167 -19.21 -6.47 -2.94
C LEU A 167 -20.10 -5.62 -3.86
N PRO A 168 -21.37 -6.01 -4.10
CA PRO A 168 -22.35 -5.16 -4.78
C PRO A 168 -22.61 -3.88 -3.97
N GLU A 169 -23.28 -2.91 -4.60
CA GLU A 169 -23.63 -1.64 -3.94
C GLU A 169 -24.49 -1.86 -2.70
N ILE A 170 -25.45 -2.78 -2.78
CA ILE A 170 -26.26 -3.25 -1.65
C ILE A 170 -25.89 -4.71 -1.41
N PHE A 171 -25.50 -5.04 -0.19
CA PHE A 171 -25.09 -6.38 0.18
C PHE A 171 -25.53 -6.74 1.60
N THR A 172 -25.54 -8.03 1.90
CA THR A 172 -25.87 -8.57 3.22
C THR A 172 -24.61 -8.87 4.03
N ARG A 173 -24.79 -9.01 5.34
CA ARG A 173 -23.71 -9.48 6.22
C ARG A 173 -23.19 -10.86 5.80
N GLU A 174 -24.07 -11.73 5.29
CA GLU A 174 -23.70 -13.07 4.84
C GLU A 174 -22.81 -13.01 3.59
N GLU A 175 -23.18 -12.17 2.60
CA GLU A 175 -22.36 -11.95 1.39
C GLU A 175 -20.98 -11.38 1.72
N ALA A 176 -20.91 -10.43 2.67
CA ALA A 176 -19.63 -9.93 3.16
C ALA A 176 -18.79 -11.03 3.83
N GLY A 177 -19.44 -11.95 4.56
CA GLY A 177 -18.79 -13.12 5.14
C GLY A 177 -18.25 -14.08 4.10
N MET A 178 -19.06 -14.40 3.09
CA MET A 178 -18.66 -15.28 1.97
C MET A 178 -17.51 -14.66 1.16
N MET A 179 -17.57 -13.34 0.91
CA MET A 179 -16.49 -12.65 0.20
C MET A 179 -15.17 -12.71 0.97
N ARG A 180 -15.20 -12.46 2.29
CA ARG A 180 -14.02 -12.64 3.15
C ARG A 180 -13.45 -14.05 3.04
N GLN A 181 -14.30 -15.05 3.09
CA GLN A 181 -13.87 -16.45 2.98
C GLN A 181 -13.23 -16.73 1.62
N ARG A 182 -13.82 -16.23 0.51
CA ARG A 182 -13.24 -16.35 -0.84
C ARG A 182 -11.87 -15.69 -0.94
N MET A 183 -11.70 -14.54 -0.29
CA MET A 183 -10.43 -13.82 -0.27
C MET A 183 -9.43 -14.40 0.74
N GLY A 184 -9.79 -15.47 1.46
CA GLY A 184 -8.93 -16.15 2.42
C GLY A 184 -8.68 -15.36 3.71
N ILE A 185 -9.45 -14.31 4.00
CA ILE A 185 -9.29 -13.47 5.19
C ILE A 185 -9.86 -14.19 6.41
N ARG A 186 -9.00 -14.61 7.34
CA ARG A 186 -9.39 -15.37 8.54
C ARG A 186 -9.37 -14.52 9.82
N THR A 187 -8.65 -13.41 9.83
CA THR A 187 -8.48 -12.54 11.01
C THR A 187 -9.69 -11.64 11.26
N GLY A 188 -10.12 -11.50 12.51
CA GLY A 188 -11.22 -10.66 12.91
C GLY A 188 -12.60 -11.25 12.59
N SER A 189 -13.67 -10.57 12.98
CA SER A 189 -15.03 -10.98 12.72
C SER A 189 -15.71 -10.10 11.65
N VAL A 190 -16.65 -10.67 10.89
CA VAL A 190 -17.50 -9.91 9.94
C VAL A 190 -18.22 -8.77 10.64
N ARG A 191 -18.69 -9.00 11.89
CA ARG A 191 -19.35 -7.98 12.69
C ARG A 191 -18.44 -6.77 12.96
N GLN A 192 -17.19 -7.03 13.32
CA GLN A 192 -16.20 -5.99 13.61
C GLN A 192 -15.84 -5.21 12.34
N MET A 193 -15.66 -5.91 11.22
CA MET A 193 -15.38 -5.30 9.91
C MET A 193 -16.51 -4.35 9.49
N LEU A 194 -17.76 -4.83 9.49
CA LEU A 194 -18.92 -4.03 9.12
C LEU A 194 -19.12 -2.84 10.08
N GLY A 195 -18.95 -3.06 11.40
CA GLY A 195 -18.97 -1.98 12.39
C GLY A 195 -17.93 -0.89 12.12
N ASN A 196 -16.73 -1.28 11.78
CA ASN A 196 -15.67 -0.34 11.40
C ASN A 196 -16.00 0.42 10.11
N TRP A 197 -16.53 -0.25 9.09
CA TRP A 197 -16.94 0.37 7.84
C TRP A 197 -18.09 1.36 8.03
N THR A 198 -19.08 1.01 8.87
CA THR A 198 -20.19 1.90 9.21
C THR A 198 -19.68 3.12 9.99
N HIS A 199 -18.83 2.90 10.99
CA HIS A 199 -18.25 4.00 11.78
C HIS A 199 -17.42 4.98 10.92
N ARG A 200 -16.78 4.48 9.86
CA ARG A 200 -16.01 5.30 8.92
C ARG A 200 -16.84 5.92 7.79
N GLY A 201 -18.12 5.65 7.73
CA GLY A 201 -19.01 6.17 6.70
C GLY A 201 -18.80 5.54 5.32
N TYR A 202 -18.22 4.34 5.22
CA TYR A 202 -18.09 3.63 3.95
C TYR A 202 -19.38 2.95 3.53
N ILE A 203 -20.13 2.49 4.53
CA ILE A 203 -21.42 1.83 4.37
C ILE A 203 -22.41 2.34 5.43
N GLU A 204 -23.69 2.18 5.15
CA GLU A 204 -24.77 2.41 6.11
C GLU A 204 -25.76 1.25 6.09
N PRO A 205 -26.50 1.01 7.21
CA PRO A 205 -27.58 0.04 7.23
C PRO A 205 -28.65 0.42 6.20
N TYR A 206 -29.15 -0.58 5.46
CA TYR A 206 -30.17 -0.39 4.43
C TYR A 206 -31.40 -1.22 4.73
N GLY A 207 -32.58 -0.57 4.70
CA GLY A 207 -33.85 -1.18 5.02
C GLY A 207 -34.18 -1.19 6.51
N GLU A 208 -35.13 -2.05 6.92
CA GLU A 208 -35.53 -2.19 8.32
C GLU A 208 -34.41 -2.83 9.16
N GLU A 209 -34.24 -2.35 10.41
CA GLU A 209 -33.32 -2.94 11.36
C GLU A 209 -33.76 -4.38 11.71
N MET A 210 -32.91 -5.33 11.45
CA MET A 210 -33.14 -6.73 11.73
C MET A 210 -32.93 -7.05 13.21
N GLY A 211 -33.82 -7.87 13.80
CA GLY A 211 -33.65 -8.36 15.15
C GLY A 211 -32.37 -9.20 15.33
N LYS A 212 -31.93 -9.40 16.58
CA LYS A 212 -30.67 -10.10 16.90
C LYS A 212 -30.54 -11.49 16.25
N GLN A 213 -31.66 -12.17 16.00
CA GLN A 213 -31.69 -13.52 15.38
C GLN A 213 -31.47 -13.47 13.86
N ASP A 214 -31.82 -12.36 13.19
CA ASP A 214 -31.73 -12.18 11.73
C ASP A 214 -30.62 -11.25 11.27
N LEU A 215 -29.71 -10.90 12.16
CA LEU A 215 -28.58 -10.00 11.85
C LEU A 215 -27.72 -10.46 10.66
N HIS A 216 -27.73 -11.74 10.30
CA HIS A 216 -27.05 -12.26 9.11
C HIS A 216 -27.69 -11.75 7.81
N ARG A 217 -29.00 -11.41 7.83
CA ARG A 217 -29.77 -10.86 6.71
C ARG A 217 -29.73 -9.32 6.65
N GLN A 218 -29.15 -8.66 7.66
CA GLN A 218 -29.02 -7.20 7.63
C GLN A 218 -28.33 -6.76 6.33
N ARG A 219 -28.98 -5.82 5.63
CA ARG A 219 -28.43 -5.22 4.42
C ARG A 219 -27.65 -3.96 4.75
N TYR A 220 -26.67 -3.69 3.91
CA TYR A 220 -25.85 -2.49 3.96
C TYR A 220 -25.76 -1.91 2.55
N ILE A 221 -25.67 -0.61 2.45
CA ILE A 221 -25.44 0.11 1.19
C ILE A 221 -24.13 0.89 1.27
N LYS A 222 -23.38 0.94 0.17
CA LYS A 222 -22.19 1.79 0.05
C LYS A 222 -22.62 3.25 0.03
N THR A 223 -21.96 4.10 0.80
CA THR A 223 -22.31 5.54 0.85
C THR A 223 -21.88 6.26 -0.45
N GLU A 224 -22.56 7.34 -0.80
CA GLU A 224 -22.21 8.17 -1.95
C GLU A 224 -20.78 8.71 -1.82
N GLU A 225 -20.34 9.06 -0.61
CA GLU A 225 -18.98 9.52 -0.36
C GLU A 225 -17.96 8.45 -0.68
N TYR A 226 -18.22 7.19 -0.29
CA TYR A 226 -17.35 6.07 -0.64
C TYR A 226 -17.28 5.86 -2.16
N LEU A 227 -18.42 5.82 -2.85
CA LEU A 227 -18.50 5.61 -4.30
C LEU A 227 -17.79 6.72 -5.08
N ARG A 228 -17.87 7.98 -4.60
CA ARG A 228 -17.16 9.10 -5.21
C ARG A 228 -15.65 9.02 -5.05
N LYS A 229 -15.15 8.54 -3.91
CA LYS A 229 -13.71 8.38 -3.63
C LYS A 229 -13.11 7.15 -4.34
N HIS A 230 -13.91 6.13 -4.57
CA HIS A 230 -13.52 4.86 -5.17
C HIS A 230 -14.37 4.56 -6.40
N PRO A 231 -14.22 5.32 -7.50
CA PRO A 231 -14.97 5.02 -8.73
C PRO A 231 -14.59 3.62 -9.19
N GLN A 232 -15.60 2.77 -9.36
CA GLN A 232 -15.38 1.41 -9.89
C GLN A 232 -14.78 1.56 -11.30
N MET A 233 -13.54 1.12 -11.48
CA MET A 233 -13.00 0.95 -12.81
C MET A 233 -13.73 -0.24 -13.44
N SER A 234 -14.71 0.05 -14.29
CA SER A 234 -15.24 -0.93 -15.23
C SER A 234 -14.12 -1.20 -16.23
N PHE A 235 -13.45 -2.32 -16.07
CA PHE A 235 -12.65 -2.88 -17.16
C PHE A 235 -13.64 -3.52 -18.13
N GLU A 236 -14.01 -2.78 -19.21
CA GLU A 236 -14.53 -3.36 -20.43
C GLU A 236 -13.42 -4.07 -21.19
#